data_5a59bd03169973ef560e1ced1219c632
#
_entry.id   5a59bd03169973ef560e1ced1219c632
#
_cell.length_a   1.000
_cell.length_b   1.000
_cell.length_c   1.000
_cell.angle_alpha   90.00
_cell.angle_beta   90.00
_cell.angle_gamma   90.00
#
_symmetry.space_group_name_H-M   'P 1'
#
loop_
_entity.id
_entity.type
_entity.pdbx_description
1 polymer ?
#
loop_
_entity_poly.entity_id
_entity_poly.type
_entity_poly.pdbx_seq_one_letter_code
_entity_poly.pdbx_strand_id
1 'polypeptide(L)'
;MKKEKTQVSVLFMLFSILVCACLIAANVLETKQIAVGSVSLTGGLIVFPVSYIINDCVCEVWGYQKARLLIWTGFAMNFFFVALGAICDMIPAAPYWHNQEGFHAIFGLAPRIAAASFVAFIVGSFANAYVMSVMKIRDGGKRFSARAIWSTVAGESCDSLIFFPLALGGVVPVAELPKLMIWQVVLKTVYEIIVLPVTIRVVRFLKHHEGEDVYDKNISYNVFKIFSLN
;
A
#
# COMPACT_ATOMS: atom_id res chain seq x y z
N MET A 1 8.60 5.63 36.26
CA MET A 1 8.68 4.59 35.23
C MET A 1 9.49 5.13 34.05
N LYS A 2 10.72 4.63 33.82
CA LYS A 2 11.44 4.92 32.59
C LYS A 2 10.67 4.26 31.43
N LYS A 3 10.18 5.06 30.46
CA LYS A 3 9.68 4.51 29.20
C LYS A 3 10.85 3.72 28.58
N GLU A 4 10.73 2.42 28.45
CA GLU A 4 11.64 1.65 27.59
C GLU A 4 11.65 2.29 26.21
N LYS A 5 12.84 2.64 25.72
CA LYS A 5 12.98 3.16 24.36
C LYS A 5 12.73 2.00 23.41
N THR A 6 11.64 2.05 22.68
CA THR A 6 11.39 1.10 21.59
C THR A 6 12.54 1.24 20.57
N GLN A 7 13.35 0.21 20.44
CA GLN A 7 14.41 0.18 19.42
C GLN A 7 13.79 -0.21 18.09
N VAL A 8 14.12 0.54 17.05
CA VAL A 8 13.73 0.26 15.68
C VAL A 8 14.96 -0.26 14.93
N SER A 9 14.85 -1.44 14.31
CA SER A 9 15.96 -2.00 13.56
C SER A 9 16.23 -1.21 12.28
N VAL A 10 17.47 -1.26 11.81
CA VAL A 10 17.89 -0.61 10.57
C VAL A 10 17.09 -1.14 9.37
N LEU A 11 16.85 -2.46 9.33
CA LEU A 11 16.08 -3.08 8.25
C LEU A 11 14.61 -2.62 8.27
N PHE A 12 13.97 -2.55 9.44
CA PHE A 12 12.61 -2.01 9.54
C PHE A 12 12.55 -0.56 9.05
N MET A 13 13.53 0.27 9.41
CA MET A 13 13.63 1.65 8.93
C MET A 13 13.76 1.70 7.39
N LEU A 14 14.64 0.88 6.80
CA LEU A 14 14.82 0.82 5.34
C LEU A 14 13.54 0.36 4.62
N PHE A 15 12.85 -0.65 5.14
CA PHE A 15 11.56 -1.10 4.60
C PHE A 15 10.49 0.00 4.70
N SER A 16 10.47 0.75 5.80
CA SER A 16 9.55 1.88 5.97
C SER A 16 9.80 2.99 4.95
N ILE A 17 11.06 3.35 4.72
CA ILE A 17 11.45 4.33 3.69
C ILE A 17 11.06 3.82 2.30
N LEU A 18 11.30 2.54 2.01
CA LEU A 18 10.98 1.94 0.72
C LEU A 18 9.47 1.95 0.44
N VAL A 19 8.63 1.63 1.44
CA VAL A 19 7.16 1.73 1.29
C VAL A 19 6.74 3.16 0.98
N CYS A 20 7.25 4.15 1.72
CA CYS A 20 6.92 5.55 1.46
C CYS A 20 7.34 5.96 0.04
N ALA A 21 8.54 5.58 -0.40
CA ALA A 21 9.03 5.85 -1.75
C ALA A 21 8.17 5.16 -2.82
N CYS A 22 7.78 3.90 -2.60
CA CYS A 22 6.92 3.16 -3.52
C CYS A 22 5.53 3.78 -3.64
N LEU A 23 4.93 4.22 -2.53
CA LEU A 23 3.60 4.86 -2.55
C LEU A 23 3.63 6.20 -3.29
N ILE A 24 4.66 7.03 -3.06
CA ILE A 24 4.85 8.29 -3.76
C ILE A 24 5.10 8.04 -5.25
N ALA A 25 5.99 7.10 -5.59
CA ALA A 25 6.28 6.74 -6.97
C ALA A 25 5.04 6.17 -7.68
N ALA A 26 4.27 5.32 -7.01
CA ALA A 26 3.04 4.76 -7.57
C ALA A 26 2.05 5.87 -7.97
N ASN A 27 1.81 6.86 -7.10
CA ASN A 27 0.92 8.00 -7.41
C ASN A 27 1.38 8.81 -8.61
N VAL A 28 2.68 9.09 -8.72
CA VAL A 28 3.23 9.82 -9.87
C VAL A 28 3.10 9.00 -11.14
N LEU A 29 3.46 7.71 -11.09
CA LEU A 29 3.41 6.81 -12.24
C LEU A 29 1.98 6.46 -12.67
N GLU A 30 1.01 6.55 -11.79
CA GLU A 30 -0.40 6.27 -12.06
C GLU A 30 -1.01 7.27 -13.06
N THR A 31 -0.43 8.47 -13.16
CA THR A 31 -0.83 9.47 -14.18
C THR A 31 -0.54 9.01 -15.61
N LYS A 32 0.41 8.07 -15.80
CA LYS A 32 0.74 7.52 -17.12
C LYS A 32 -0.12 6.32 -17.44
N GLN A 33 -0.84 6.38 -18.57
CA GLN A 33 -1.52 5.22 -19.15
C GLN A 33 -0.54 4.41 -20.00
N ILE A 34 -0.52 3.09 -19.78
CA ILE A 34 0.32 2.12 -20.49
C ILE A 34 -0.58 1.18 -21.28
N ALA A 35 -0.28 0.97 -22.57
CA ALA A 35 -0.97 -0.02 -23.39
C ALA A 35 -0.18 -1.35 -23.39
N VAL A 36 -0.85 -2.44 -23.01
CA VAL A 36 -0.32 -3.80 -23.11
C VAL A 36 -1.29 -4.62 -23.96
N GLY A 37 -1.00 -4.76 -25.24
CA GLY A 37 -1.91 -5.33 -26.21
C GLY A 37 -3.20 -4.50 -26.31
N SER A 38 -4.36 -5.09 -26.04
CA SER A 38 -5.66 -4.42 -26.05
C SER A 38 -6.09 -3.87 -24.68
N VAL A 39 -5.25 -4.03 -23.65
CA VAL A 39 -5.59 -3.60 -22.28
C VAL A 39 -4.84 -2.33 -21.94
N SER A 40 -5.56 -1.31 -21.45
CA SER A 40 -4.96 -0.10 -20.87
C SER A 40 -4.80 -0.28 -19.37
N LEU A 41 -3.59 -0.01 -18.89
CA LEU A 41 -3.19 -0.11 -17.49
C LEU A 41 -2.57 1.21 -17.04
N THR A 42 -2.51 1.45 -15.74
CA THR A 42 -1.78 2.59 -15.19
C THR A 42 -0.33 2.22 -14.88
N GLY A 43 0.59 3.19 -14.98
CA GLY A 43 2.00 2.98 -14.65
C GLY A 43 2.24 2.62 -13.17
N GLY A 44 1.32 3.01 -12.29
CA GLY A 44 1.36 2.66 -10.88
C GLY A 44 1.32 1.15 -10.61
N LEU A 45 0.74 0.36 -11.53
CA LEU A 45 0.68 -1.11 -11.41
C LEU A 45 2.06 -1.76 -11.26
N ILE A 46 3.13 -1.13 -11.74
CA ILE A 46 4.50 -1.65 -11.63
C ILE A 46 5.01 -1.60 -10.19
N VAL A 47 4.68 -0.54 -9.46
CA VAL A 47 5.27 -0.25 -8.15
C VAL A 47 4.30 -0.51 -7.00
N PHE A 48 3.01 -0.28 -7.20
CA PHE A 48 2.01 -0.39 -6.14
C PHE A 48 1.98 -1.77 -5.45
N PRO A 49 2.07 -2.92 -6.18
CA PRO A 49 2.12 -4.23 -5.54
C PRO A 49 3.33 -4.43 -4.61
N VAL A 50 4.45 -3.73 -4.88
CA VAL A 50 5.64 -3.78 -4.03
C VAL A 50 5.33 -3.30 -2.62
N SER A 51 4.46 -2.29 -2.47
CA SER A 51 4.04 -1.78 -1.15
C SER A 51 3.32 -2.84 -0.32
N TYR A 52 2.46 -3.64 -0.94
CA TYR A 52 1.75 -4.75 -0.29
C TYR A 52 2.71 -5.86 0.11
N ILE A 53 3.62 -6.25 -0.78
CA ILE A 53 4.65 -7.27 -0.51
C ILE A 53 5.51 -6.86 0.69
N ILE A 54 5.91 -5.58 0.75
CA ILE A 54 6.68 -5.08 1.89
C ILE A 54 5.84 -5.09 3.17
N ASN A 55 4.57 -4.69 3.09
CA ASN A 55 3.65 -4.75 4.23
C ASN A 55 3.48 -6.17 4.74
N ASP A 56 3.37 -7.16 3.86
CA ASP A 56 3.35 -8.59 4.20
C ASP A 56 4.65 -9.03 4.89
N CYS A 57 5.81 -8.64 4.37
CA CYS A 57 7.10 -8.91 5.01
C CYS A 57 7.16 -8.32 6.42
N VAL A 58 6.73 -7.06 6.58
CA VAL A 58 6.73 -6.38 7.87
C VAL A 58 5.77 -7.05 8.85
N CYS A 59 4.56 -7.36 8.43
CA CYS A 59 3.57 -8.03 9.25
C CYS A 59 4.03 -9.45 9.65
N GLU A 60 4.69 -10.18 8.75
CA GLU A 60 5.20 -11.52 9.00
C GLU A 60 6.37 -11.55 10.00
N VAL A 61 7.27 -10.60 9.93
CA VAL A 61 8.50 -10.58 10.76
C VAL A 61 8.24 -9.85 12.07
N TRP A 62 7.74 -8.61 11.99
CA TRP A 62 7.62 -7.70 13.12
C TRP A 62 6.19 -7.54 13.68
N GLY A 63 5.21 -8.20 13.06
CA GLY A 63 3.82 -8.23 13.51
C GLY A 63 2.98 -7.03 13.11
N TYR A 64 1.68 -7.14 13.41
CA TYR A 64 0.64 -6.16 13.04
C TYR A 64 0.87 -4.77 13.61
N GLN A 65 1.40 -4.65 14.82
CA GLN A 65 1.61 -3.34 15.46
C GLN A 65 2.63 -2.49 14.69
N LYS A 66 3.75 -3.09 14.25
CA LYS A 66 4.75 -2.40 13.40
C LYS A 66 4.21 -2.18 11.98
N ALA A 67 3.43 -3.12 11.42
CA ALA A 67 2.74 -2.93 10.15
C ALA A 67 1.75 -1.75 10.21
N ARG A 68 0.98 -1.62 11.30
CA ARG A 68 0.10 -0.47 11.54
C ARG A 68 0.84 0.87 11.53
N LEU A 69 2.00 0.95 12.21
CA LEU A 69 2.83 2.15 12.19
C LEU A 69 3.30 2.46 10.76
N LEU A 70 3.73 1.44 10.02
CA LEU A 70 4.17 1.55 8.62
C LEU A 70 3.06 2.10 7.72
N ILE A 71 1.84 1.54 7.81
CA ILE A 71 0.68 1.98 7.02
C ILE A 71 0.38 3.45 7.27
N TRP A 72 0.31 3.88 8.53
CA TRP A 72 0.04 5.27 8.87
C TRP A 72 1.16 6.22 8.44
N THR A 73 2.41 5.80 8.57
CA THR A 73 3.57 6.61 8.12
C THR A 73 3.57 6.74 6.60
N GLY A 74 3.35 5.64 5.88
CA GLY A 74 3.25 5.65 4.42
C GLY A 74 2.11 6.54 3.93
N PHE A 75 0.94 6.45 4.57
CA PHE A 75 -0.20 7.33 4.29
C PHE A 75 0.15 8.80 4.52
N ALA A 76 0.71 9.13 5.69
CA ALA A 76 1.06 10.52 6.03
C ALA A 76 2.08 11.11 5.05
N MET A 77 3.11 10.36 4.68
CA MET A 77 4.13 10.81 3.72
C MET A 77 3.54 10.98 2.31
N ASN A 78 2.69 10.06 1.88
CA ASN A 78 2.02 10.14 0.60
C ASN A 78 1.05 11.34 0.55
N PHE A 79 0.23 11.53 1.59
CA PHE A 79 -0.65 12.70 1.70
C PHE A 79 0.14 14.01 1.69
N PHE A 80 1.22 14.08 2.45
CA PHE A 80 2.10 15.26 2.49
C PHE A 80 2.65 15.60 1.10
N PHE A 81 3.14 14.60 0.36
CA PHE A 81 3.65 14.79 -1.00
C PHE A 81 2.58 15.31 -1.95
N VAL A 82 1.39 14.70 -1.96
CA VAL A 82 0.27 15.11 -2.82
C VAL A 82 -0.21 16.52 -2.46
N ALA A 83 -0.29 16.84 -1.17
CA ALA A 83 -0.69 18.18 -0.71
C ALA A 83 0.32 19.26 -1.16
N LEU A 84 1.63 18.99 -1.02
CA LEU A 84 2.67 19.91 -1.51
C LEU A 84 2.60 20.09 -3.02
N GLY A 85 2.41 19.01 -3.78
CA GLY A 85 2.25 19.06 -5.23
C GLY A 85 1.05 19.92 -5.66
N ALA A 86 -0.10 19.72 -4.99
CA ALA A 86 -1.32 20.51 -5.24
C ALA A 86 -1.14 22.00 -4.89
N ILE A 87 -0.45 22.30 -3.79
CA ILE A 87 -0.11 23.70 -3.42
C ILE A 87 0.79 24.33 -4.49
N CYS A 88 1.81 23.62 -4.94
CA CYS A 88 2.70 24.11 -6.01
C CYS A 88 1.96 24.33 -7.33
N ASP A 89 1.00 23.46 -7.67
CA ASP A 89 0.20 23.57 -8.89
C ASP A 89 -0.71 24.82 -8.89
N MET A 90 -1.17 25.25 -7.72
CA MET A 90 -1.97 26.47 -7.56
C MET A 90 -1.16 27.77 -7.65
N ILE A 91 0.19 27.69 -7.53
CA ILE A 91 1.05 28.88 -7.62
C ILE A 91 1.22 29.27 -9.10
N PRO A 92 1.05 30.54 -9.50
CA PRO A 92 1.24 30.97 -10.86
C PRO A 92 2.63 30.63 -11.41
N ALA A 93 2.66 30.11 -12.64
CA ALA A 93 3.91 29.77 -13.32
C ALA A 93 4.78 31.01 -13.60
N ALA A 94 6.11 30.84 -13.54
CA ALA A 94 7.03 31.88 -13.96
C ALA A 94 6.85 32.20 -15.46
N PRO A 95 7.03 33.45 -15.93
CA PRO A 95 6.73 33.85 -17.32
C PRO A 95 7.52 33.08 -18.39
N TYR A 96 8.66 32.54 -18.05
CA TYR A 96 9.53 31.77 -18.94
C TYR A 96 9.28 30.25 -18.90
N TRP A 97 8.38 29.79 -18.01
CA TRP A 97 8.12 28.36 -17.83
C TRP A 97 6.78 28.00 -18.50
N HIS A 98 6.83 27.11 -19.48
CA HIS A 98 5.70 26.79 -20.35
C HIS A 98 5.11 25.40 -20.15
N ASN A 99 5.49 24.69 -19.06
CA ASN A 99 5.05 23.31 -18.83
C ASN A 99 4.05 23.18 -17.68
N GLN A 100 3.20 24.19 -17.46
CA GLN A 100 2.15 24.16 -16.41
C GLN A 100 1.16 23.02 -16.64
N GLU A 101 0.76 22.76 -17.89
CA GLU A 101 -0.16 21.67 -18.22
C GLU A 101 0.43 20.30 -17.86
N GLY A 102 1.72 20.08 -18.13
CA GLY A 102 2.41 18.85 -17.76
C GLY A 102 2.50 18.65 -16.25
N PHE A 103 2.73 19.74 -15.50
CA PHE A 103 2.75 19.71 -14.05
C PHE A 103 1.35 19.44 -13.47
N HIS A 104 0.34 20.14 -14.00
CA HIS A 104 -1.06 19.95 -13.62
C HIS A 104 -1.56 18.54 -13.92
N ALA A 105 -1.13 17.92 -15.01
CA ALA A 105 -1.48 16.54 -15.35
C ALA A 105 -1.01 15.53 -14.29
N ILE A 106 0.08 15.83 -13.55
CA ILE A 106 0.62 14.98 -12.49
C ILE A 106 -0.03 15.32 -11.13
N PHE A 107 -0.13 16.61 -10.77
CA PHE A 107 -0.50 17.06 -9.43
C PHE A 107 -1.92 17.60 -9.32
N GLY A 108 -2.58 17.89 -10.44
CA GLY A 108 -3.96 18.37 -10.51
C GLY A 108 -5.01 17.27 -10.46
N LEU A 109 -4.70 16.12 -9.86
CA LEU A 109 -5.67 15.03 -9.65
C LEU A 109 -6.92 15.60 -9.00
N ALA A 110 -8.09 15.29 -9.57
CA ALA A 110 -9.35 15.69 -9.00
C ALA A 110 -9.39 15.32 -7.51
N PRO A 111 -9.70 16.22 -6.60
CA PRO A 111 -9.66 15.98 -5.14
C PRO A 111 -10.44 14.74 -4.72
N ARG A 112 -11.49 14.41 -5.47
CA ARG A 112 -12.32 13.23 -5.30
C ARG A 112 -11.51 11.94 -5.50
N ILE A 113 -10.68 11.86 -6.57
CA ILE A 113 -9.87 10.68 -6.88
C ILE A 113 -8.80 10.51 -5.81
N ALA A 114 -8.14 11.60 -5.40
CA ALA A 114 -7.13 11.55 -4.35
C ALA A 114 -7.74 11.09 -3.01
N ALA A 115 -8.87 11.65 -2.60
CA ALA A 115 -9.57 11.24 -1.38
C ALA A 115 -9.99 9.77 -1.42
N ALA A 116 -10.54 9.31 -2.56
CA ALA A 116 -10.91 7.92 -2.75
C ALA A 116 -9.69 6.98 -2.63
N SER A 117 -8.58 7.33 -3.27
CA SER A 117 -7.32 6.57 -3.21
C SER A 117 -6.78 6.48 -1.79
N PHE A 118 -6.82 7.56 -1.02
CA PHE A 118 -6.34 7.55 0.37
C PHE A 118 -7.18 6.66 1.27
N VAL A 119 -8.51 6.75 1.18
CA VAL A 119 -9.41 5.91 1.98
C VAL A 119 -9.25 4.44 1.60
N ALA A 120 -9.21 4.14 0.31
CA ALA A 120 -9.04 2.79 -0.22
C ALA A 120 -7.71 2.18 0.26
N PHE A 121 -6.60 2.90 0.13
CA PHE A 121 -5.27 2.46 0.58
C PHE A 121 -5.26 2.11 2.08
N ILE A 122 -5.81 2.99 2.94
CA ILE A 122 -5.83 2.72 4.38
C ILE A 122 -6.63 1.45 4.68
N VAL A 123 -7.85 1.35 4.17
CA VAL A 123 -8.72 0.19 4.45
C VAL A 123 -8.13 -1.08 3.85
N GLY A 124 -7.65 -1.06 2.61
CA GLY A 124 -7.02 -2.19 1.95
C GLY A 124 -5.77 -2.68 2.68
N SER A 125 -4.87 -1.77 3.05
CA SER A 125 -3.63 -2.10 3.77
C SER A 125 -3.89 -2.69 5.15
N PHE A 126 -4.88 -2.18 5.89
CA PHE A 126 -5.26 -2.75 7.18
C PHE A 126 -5.96 -4.09 7.04
N ALA A 127 -6.80 -4.30 6.02
CA ALA A 127 -7.41 -5.60 5.73
C ALA A 127 -6.32 -6.63 5.42
N ASN A 128 -5.37 -6.30 4.57
CA ASN A 128 -4.21 -7.13 4.27
C ASN A 128 -3.43 -7.49 5.54
N ALA A 129 -2.98 -6.52 6.33
CA ALA A 129 -2.21 -6.75 7.56
C ALA A 129 -2.99 -7.56 8.60
N TYR A 130 -4.29 -7.34 8.73
CA TYR A 130 -5.16 -8.11 9.64
C TYR A 130 -5.25 -9.58 9.23
N VAL A 131 -5.51 -9.86 7.95
CA VAL A 131 -5.59 -11.23 7.42
C VAL A 131 -4.25 -11.95 7.59
N MET A 132 -3.13 -11.29 7.27
CA MET A 132 -1.79 -11.82 7.44
C MET A 132 -1.51 -12.23 8.89
N SER A 133 -1.79 -11.34 9.84
CA SER A 133 -1.59 -11.56 11.27
C SER A 133 -2.48 -12.69 11.82
N VAL A 134 -3.80 -12.64 11.56
CA VAL A 134 -4.75 -13.65 12.07
C VAL A 134 -4.46 -15.03 11.49
N MET A 135 -4.15 -15.14 10.20
CA MET A 135 -3.79 -16.40 9.59
C MET A 135 -2.47 -16.96 10.15
N LYS A 136 -1.49 -16.10 10.46
CA LYS A 136 -0.23 -16.55 11.08
C LYS A 136 -0.46 -17.18 12.43
N ILE A 137 -1.34 -16.62 13.26
CA ILE A 137 -1.71 -17.19 14.56
C ILE A 137 -2.37 -18.55 14.37
N ARG A 138 -3.32 -18.67 13.42
CA ARG A 138 -4.11 -19.89 13.19
C ARG A 138 -3.27 -21.06 12.65
N ASP A 139 -2.34 -20.80 11.73
CA ASP A 139 -1.52 -21.84 11.09
C ASP A 139 -0.17 -22.08 11.77
N GLY A 140 0.12 -21.36 12.86
CA GLY A 140 1.38 -21.46 13.59
C GLY A 140 2.59 -21.05 12.75
N GLY A 141 2.43 -20.14 11.82
CA GLY A 141 3.51 -19.61 10.97
C GLY A 141 3.90 -20.49 9.79
N LYS A 142 3.20 -21.61 9.53
CA LYS A 142 3.66 -22.65 8.59
C LYS A 142 3.41 -22.34 7.11
N ARG A 143 2.32 -21.62 6.77
CA ARG A 143 1.82 -21.45 5.41
C ARG A 143 1.94 -20.00 4.93
N PHE A 144 3.13 -19.43 4.95
CA PHE A 144 3.37 -18.04 4.54
C PHE A 144 2.80 -17.72 3.15
N SER A 145 3.04 -18.57 2.14
CA SER A 145 2.55 -18.36 0.77
C SER A 145 1.02 -18.21 0.69
N ALA A 146 0.28 -19.06 1.43
CA ALA A 146 -1.18 -18.97 1.45
C ALA A 146 -1.64 -17.67 2.15
N ARG A 147 -0.93 -17.25 3.21
CA ARG A 147 -1.25 -16.00 3.91
C ARG A 147 -1.02 -14.79 3.02
N ALA A 148 0.13 -14.73 2.34
CA ALA A 148 0.46 -13.64 1.41
C ALA A 148 -0.63 -13.49 0.32
N ILE A 149 -1.00 -14.59 -0.34
CA ILE A 149 -2.04 -14.55 -1.38
C ILE A 149 -3.40 -14.11 -0.81
N TRP A 150 -3.85 -14.69 0.31
CA TRP A 150 -5.16 -14.36 0.87
C TRP A 150 -5.22 -12.96 1.48
N SER A 151 -4.12 -12.47 2.08
CA SER A 151 -4.03 -11.10 2.57
C SER A 151 -4.10 -10.10 1.43
N THR A 152 -3.40 -10.36 0.31
CA THR A 152 -3.47 -9.55 -0.90
C THR A 152 -4.88 -9.54 -1.50
N VAL A 153 -5.51 -10.71 -1.67
CA VAL A 153 -6.89 -10.78 -2.17
C VAL A 153 -7.84 -9.97 -1.28
N ALA A 154 -7.74 -10.10 0.04
CA ALA A 154 -8.58 -9.35 0.97
C ALA A 154 -8.32 -7.84 0.91
N GLY A 155 -7.05 -7.43 0.95
CA GLY A 155 -6.65 -6.03 0.88
C GLY A 155 -7.10 -5.35 -0.42
N GLU A 156 -6.80 -5.98 -1.54
CA GLU A 156 -7.15 -5.47 -2.87
C GLU A 156 -8.66 -5.46 -3.13
N SER A 157 -9.39 -6.44 -2.59
CA SER A 157 -10.85 -6.42 -2.67
C SER A 157 -11.44 -5.24 -1.91
N CYS A 158 -10.96 -4.97 -0.68
CA CYS A 158 -11.38 -3.82 0.11
C CYS A 158 -11.00 -2.51 -0.57
N ASP A 159 -9.77 -2.39 -1.07
CA ASP A 159 -9.30 -1.23 -1.82
C ASP A 159 -10.19 -0.95 -3.03
N SER A 160 -10.41 -1.96 -3.88
CA SER A 160 -11.22 -1.84 -5.09
C SER A 160 -12.68 -1.49 -4.80
N LEU A 161 -13.29 -2.12 -3.77
CA LEU A 161 -14.66 -1.84 -3.35
C LEU A 161 -14.87 -0.40 -2.90
N ILE A 162 -13.84 0.27 -2.42
CA ILE A 162 -13.89 1.67 -1.98
C ILE A 162 -13.48 2.60 -3.12
N PHE A 163 -12.35 2.34 -3.76
CA PHE A 163 -11.79 3.21 -4.78
C PHE A 163 -12.72 3.40 -5.97
N PHE A 164 -13.15 2.30 -6.61
CA PHE A 164 -13.90 2.41 -7.86
C PHE A 164 -15.24 3.15 -7.72
N PRO A 165 -16.09 2.85 -6.73
CA PRO A 165 -17.34 3.61 -6.55
C PRO A 165 -17.09 5.08 -6.17
N LEU A 166 -16.11 5.37 -5.32
CA LEU A 166 -15.84 6.74 -4.89
C LEU A 166 -15.17 7.58 -5.98
N ALA A 167 -14.18 7.04 -6.67
CA ALA A 167 -13.42 7.74 -7.69
C ALA A 167 -14.18 7.81 -9.01
N LEU A 168 -14.76 6.72 -9.49
CA LEU A 168 -15.30 6.57 -10.82
C LEU A 168 -16.84 6.46 -10.87
N GLY A 169 -17.52 6.43 -9.72
CA GLY A 169 -18.98 6.43 -9.65
C GLY A 169 -19.58 7.66 -10.35
N GLY A 170 -20.47 7.44 -11.31
CA GLY A 170 -21.06 8.49 -12.15
C GLY A 170 -20.20 8.93 -13.34
N VAL A 171 -18.95 8.44 -13.46
CA VAL A 171 -18.05 8.67 -14.61
C VAL A 171 -18.05 7.45 -15.53
N VAL A 172 -18.00 6.25 -14.92
CA VAL A 172 -18.05 4.98 -15.63
C VAL A 172 -19.43 4.34 -15.43
N PRO A 173 -20.00 3.68 -16.45
CA PRO A 173 -21.28 2.94 -16.30
C PRO A 173 -21.18 1.95 -15.14
N VAL A 174 -22.19 1.90 -14.28
CA VAL A 174 -22.23 1.05 -13.07
C VAL A 174 -22.00 -0.42 -13.41
N ALA A 175 -22.45 -0.89 -14.58
CA ALA A 175 -22.25 -2.26 -15.04
C ALA A 175 -20.80 -2.63 -15.33
N GLU A 176 -19.91 -1.67 -15.61
CA GLU A 176 -18.50 -1.88 -15.89
C GLU A 176 -17.64 -1.87 -14.61
N LEU A 177 -18.08 -1.24 -13.53
CA LEU A 177 -17.33 -1.14 -12.28
C LEU A 177 -16.96 -2.53 -11.72
N PRO A 178 -17.86 -3.52 -11.61
CA PRO A 178 -17.49 -4.84 -11.10
C PRO A 178 -16.42 -5.56 -11.93
N LYS A 179 -16.43 -5.39 -13.26
CA LYS A 179 -15.40 -5.97 -14.12
C LYS A 179 -14.04 -5.37 -13.85
N LEU A 180 -13.96 -4.03 -13.75
CA LEU A 180 -12.72 -3.31 -13.42
C LEU A 180 -12.18 -3.76 -12.06
N MET A 181 -13.05 -3.86 -11.05
CA MET A 181 -12.68 -4.30 -9.71
C MET A 181 -12.11 -5.72 -9.70
N ILE A 182 -12.78 -6.67 -10.39
CA ILE A 182 -12.33 -8.06 -10.48
C ILE A 182 -10.97 -8.13 -11.18
N TRP A 183 -10.81 -7.47 -12.32
CA TRP A 183 -9.53 -7.45 -13.04
C TRP A 183 -8.40 -6.85 -12.22
N GLN A 184 -8.65 -5.78 -11.48
CA GLN A 184 -7.67 -5.18 -10.59
C GLN A 184 -7.18 -6.17 -9.54
N VAL A 185 -8.10 -6.83 -8.82
CA VAL A 185 -7.76 -7.83 -7.79
C VAL A 185 -7.01 -9.01 -8.41
N VAL A 186 -7.48 -9.52 -9.56
CA VAL A 186 -6.83 -10.65 -10.24
C VAL A 186 -5.40 -10.31 -10.66
N LEU A 187 -5.20 -9.18 -11.35
CA LEU A 187 -3.88 -8.78 -11.84
C LEU A 187 -2.87 -8.56 -10.70
N LYS A 188 -3.28 -7.89 -9.64
CA LYS A 188 -2.42 -7.67 -8.47
C LYS A 188 -2.12 -8.98 -7.73
N THR A 189 -3.10 -9.89 -7.61
CA THR A 189 -2.88 -11.22 -7.02
C THR A 189 -1.95 -12.08 -7.88
N VAL A 190 -2.08 -12.04 -9.20
CA VAL A 190 -1.15 -12.73 -10.12
C VAL A 190 0.26 -12.17 -9.98
N TYR A 191 0.40 -10.84 -9.89
CA TYR A 191 1.70 -10.22 -9.63
C TYR A 191 2.31 -10.74 -8.32
N GLU A 192 1.54 -10.79 -7.24
CA GLU A 192 1.94 -11.34 -5.94
C GLU A 192 2.45 -12.78 -6.09
N ILE A 193 1.71 -13.65 -6.79
CA ILE A 193 2.08 -15.05 -7.01
C ILE A 193 3.42 -15.16 -7.76
N ILE A 194 3.63 -14.32 -8.78
CA ILE A 194 4.88 -14.31 -9.56
C ILE A 194 6.08 -13.89 -8.69
N VAL A 195 5.90 -12.90 -7.82
CA VAL A 195 6.97 -12.37 -6.97
C VAL A 195 7.14 -13.18 -5.67
N LEU A 196 6.16 -14.01 -5.30
CA LEU A 196 6.15 -14.79 -4.06
C LEU A 196 7.45 -15.58 -3.76
N PRO A 197 8.15 -16.22 -4.73
CA PRO A 197 9.41 -16.88 -4.46
C PRO A 197 10.50 -15.92 -3.95
N VAL A 198 10.47 -14.65 -4.40
CA VAL A 198 11.38 -13.59 -3.92
C VAL A 198 10.96 -13.17 -2.52
N THR A 199 9.67 -12.91 -2.31
CA THR A 199 9.11 -12.54 -1.01
C THR A 199 9.47 -13.55 0.08
N ILE A 200 9.35 -14.86 -0.21
CA ILE A 200 9.72 -15.93 0.73
C ILE A 200 11.19 -15.86 1.11
N ARG A 201 12.08 -15.59 0.15
CA ARG A 201 13.52 -15.46 0.43
C ARG A 201 13.81 -14.25 1.31
N VAL A 202 13.16 -13.11 1.00
CA VAL A 202 13.27 -11.87 1.78
C VAL A 202 12.79 -12.09 3.21
N VAL A 203 11.61 -12.66 3.41
CA VAL A 203 11.07 -12.94 4.76
C VAL A 203 11.99 -13.87 5.54
N ARG A 204 12.52 -14.92 4.91
CA ARG A 204 13.47 -15.85 5.56
C ARG A 204 14.76 -15.15 5.97
N PHE A 205 15.29 -14.31 5.10
CA PHE A 205 16.47 -13.49 5.39
C PHE A 205 16.21 -12.54 6.57
N LEU A 206 15.07 -11.83 6.56
CA LEU A 206 14.68 -10.90 7.61
C LEU A 206 14.55 -11.62 8.96
N LYS A 207 13.80 -12.72 9.03
CA LYS A 207 13.65 -13.52 10.26
C LYS A 207 15.00 -13.99 10.83
N HIS A 208 15.91 -14.40 9.95
CA HIS A 208 17.24 -14.84 10.38
C HIS A 208 18.11 -13.69 10.87
N HIS A 209 18.08 -12.54 10.18
CA HIS A 209 18.94 -11.39 10.50
C HIS A 209 18.45 -10.61 11.73
N GLU A 210 17.14 -10.44 11.85
CA GLU A 210 16.51 -9.71 12.97
C GLU A 210 16.36 -10.59 14.22
N GLY A 211 16.34 -11.92 14.05
CA GLY A 211 16.02 -12.83 15.13
C GLY A 211 14.58 -12.73 15.63
N GLU A 212 13.72 -12.04 14.86
CA GLU A 212 12.32 -11.79 15.21
C GLU A 212 11.38 -12.65 14.35
N ASP A 213 10.37 -13.22 14.99
CA ASP A 213 9.22 -13.89 14.37
C ASP A 213 7.99 -13.69 15.25
N VAL A 214 7.40 -12.50 15.14
CA VAL A 214 6.34 -12.03 16.04
C VAL A 214 5.02 -12.73 15.72
N TYR A 215 4.33 -13.21 16.77
CA TYR A 215 2.97 -13.71 16.72
C TYR A 215 2.06 -12.77 17.52
N ASP A 216 1.08 -12.19 16.89
CA ASP A 216 0.19 -11.14 17.41
C ASP A 216 -0.87 -11.67 18.41
N LYS A 217 -0.44 -12.47 19.38
CA LYS A 217 -1.34 -13.02 20.41
C LYS A 217 -1.71 -11.93 21.42
N ASN A 218 -3.01 -11.77 21.68
CA ASN A 218 -3.54 -10.83 22.68
C ASN A 218 -3.25 -9.34 22.40
N ILE A 219 -3.05 -8.97 21.13
CA ILE A 219 -2.89 -7.56 20.74
C ILE A 219 -4.23 -6.89 20.42
N SER A 220 -4.21 -5.57 20.39
CA SER A 220 -5.34 -4.77 19.90
C SER A 220 -5.18 -4.49 18.40
N TYR A 221 -6.16 -4.95 17.61
CA TYR A 221 -6.26 -4.63 16.18
C TYR A 221 -6.86 -3.23 15.91
N ASN A 222 -7.00 -2.39 16.92
CA ASN A 222 -7.48 -1.02 16.75
C ASN A 222 -6.47 -0.22 15.92
N VAL A 223 -6.90 0.21 14.73
CA VAL A 223 -6.09 0.91 13.74
C VAL A 223 -5.58 2.27 14.23
N PHE A 224 -6.28 2.92 15.17
CA PHE A 224 -5.91 4.23 15.70
C PHE A 224 -4.88 4.20 16.84
N LYS A 225 -4.51 3.03 17.33
CA LYS A 225 -3.46 2.89 18.36
C LYS A 225 -2.04 2.93 17.76
N ILE A 226 -1.70 3.99 17.03
CA ILE A 226 -0.50 4.11 16.20
C ILE A 226 0.79 3.87 16.99
N PHE A 227 0.90 4.46 18.18
CA PHE A 227 2.14 4.43 18.98
C PHE A 227 2.18 3.34 20.05
N SER A 228 1.19 2.45 20.11
CA SER A 228 1.25 1.28 21.01
C SER A 228 1.97 0.14 20.29
N LEU A 229 3.27 -0.02 20.59
CA LEU A 229 4.16 -1.03 20.01
C LEU A 229 4.49 -2.17 21.00
N ASN A 230 3.70 -2.31 22.06
CA ASN A 230 3.86 -3.33 23.13
C ASN A 230 2.88 -4.45 22.93
#